data_ab25cf205223e9935f906fc72aed5e03
#
_entry.id   ab25cf205223e9935f906fc72aed5e03
#
_cell.length_a   1.000
_cell.length_b   1.000
_cell.length_c   1.000
_cell.angle_alpha   90.00
_cell.angle_beta   90.00
_cell.angle_gamma   90.00
#
_symmetry.space_group_name_H-M   'P 1'
#
loop_
_entity.id
_entity.type
_entity.pdbx_description
1 polymer ?
#
loop_
_entity_poly.entity_id
_entity_poly.type
_entity_poly.pdbx_seq_one_letter_code
_entity_poly.pdbx_strand_id
1 'polypeptide(L)'
;MKTDPYCEKKLYEMSEDGRSCVILDPRTPRYWYNYLWNDLGYCAQVSQTGHGRSYYINEKADMCMLNRDSARYIYLRDEQSGCAWNVGCGPMNEQVLEYSCTHSLGCTRIRSEKDGVLAQWQIFVPTDLYGECWSLRLENKGASPKMLSVFPLVSFSLDGFSHPRYYEMYRSIETDFDEELGGIYRRSAHPFAPHKRYNGYLASYEPVFAWDGDLGVVDERPV
;
A
#
# COMPACT_ATOMS: atom_id res chain seq x y z
N MET A 1 6.86 -37.05 10.24
CA MET A 1 6.44 -35.71 10.69
C MET A 1 7.14 -34.72 9.79
N LYS A 2 6.40 -33.94 8.99
CA LYS A 2 7.02 -32.81 8.29
C LYS A 2 7.28 -31.75 9.34
N THR A 3 8.54 -31.45 9.62
CA THR A 3 8.95 -30.32 10.46
C THR A 3 8.41 -29.05 9.82
N ASP A 4 7.65 -28.27 10.55
CA ASP A 4 7.15 -26.98 10.12
C ASP A 4 8.37 -26.10 9.81
N PRO A 5 8.57 -25.64 8.55
CA PRO A 5 9.72 -24.84 8.19
C PRO A 5 9.79 -23.49 8.91
N TYR A 6 8.73 -23.10 9.61
CA TYR A 6 8.66 -21.89 10.41
C TYR A 6 9.06 -22.08 11.89
N CYS A 7 9.27 -23.33 12.33
CA CYS A 7 9.58 -23.61 13.74
C CYS A 7 11.02 -23.22 14.15
N GLU A 8 11.93 -23.02 13.19
CA GLU A 8 13.36 -22.72 13.45
C GLU A 8 13.76 -21.28 13.12
N LYS A 9 12.93 -20.53 12.40
CA LYS A 9 13.26 -19.17 11.95
C LYS A 9 12.61 -18.12 12.84
N LYS A 10 13.43 -17.24 13.42
CA LYS A 10 12.92 -16.05 14.11
C LYS A 10 12.23 -15.12 13.11
N LEU A 11 10.93 -14.97 13.22
CA LEU A 11 10.12 -14.17 12.29
C LEU A 11 9.96 -12.71 12.75
N TYR A 12 10.12 -12.43 14.02
CA TYR A 12 9.96 -11.08 14.57
C TYR A 12 10.79 -10.84 15.82
N GLU A 13 10.93 -9.57 16.13
CA GLU A 13 11.52 -9.06 17.36
C GLU A 13 10.64 -7.94 17.93
N MET A 14 10.57 -7.84 19.24
CA MET A 14 10.00 -6.66 19.89
C MET A 14 11.11 -5.67 20.16
N SER A 15 10.83 -4.36 20.02
CA SER A 15 11.74 -3.33 20.52
C SER A 15 11.92 -3.43 22.03
N GLU A 16 13.04 -2.95 22.56
CA GLU A 16 13.34 -3.02 24.00
C GLU A 16 12.27 -2.33 24.86
N ASP A 17 11.66 -1.25 24.34
CA ASP A 17 10.58 -0.51 24.99
C ASP A 17 9.19 -1.15 24.79
N GLY A 18 9.09 -2.25 24.04
CA GLY A 18 7.85 -2.96 23.74
C GLY A 18 6.87 -2.20 22.82
N ARG A 19 7.25 -1.05 22.25
CA ARG A 19 6.36 -0.20 21.45
C ARG A 19 6.35 -0.52 19.97
N SER A 20 7.27 -1.35 19.51
CA SER A 20 7.38 -1.73 18.11
C SER A 20 7.63 -3.21 17.95
N CYS A 21 7.06 -3.77 16.90
CA CYS A 21 7.31 -5.13 16.45
C CYS A 21 8.06 -5.06 15.11
N VAL A 22 9.25 -5.65 15.06
CA VAL A 22 10.07 -5.74 13.84
C VAL A 22 9.89 -7.12 13.23
N ILE A 23 9.29 -7.20 12.06
CA ILE A 23 9.09 -8.43 11.31
C ILE A 23 10.29 -8.60 10.36
N LEU A 24 10.92 -9.76 10.40
CA LEU A 24 12.21 -10.02 9.76
C LEU A 24 12.09 -10.79 8.42
N ASP A 25 10.89 -11.26 8.09
CA ASP A 25 10.61 -11.96 6.83
C ASP A 25 9.23 -11.54 6.30
N PRO A 26 9.11 -11.14 5.03
CA PRO A 26 7.82 -10.78 4.45
C PRO A 26 6.86 -11.98 4.36
N ARG A 27 7.41 -13.20 4.31
CA ARG A 27 6.68 -14.47 4.16
C ARG A 27 6.26 -15.05 5.51
N THR A 28 5.44 -14.31 6.24
CA THR A 28 4.82 -14.81 7.46
C THR A 28 3.68 -15.78 7.12
N PRO A 29 3.29 -16.71 8.01
CA PRO A 29 2.21 -17.68 7.75
C PRO A 29 0.86 -17.04 7.41
N ARG A 30 0.66 -15.79 7.81
CA ARG A 30 -0.48 -14.93 7.49
C ARG A 30 -0.03 -13.49 7.54
N TYR A 31 -0.81 -12.57 7.00
CA TYR A 31 -0.52 -11.15 7.16
C TYR A 31 -0.63 -10.72 8.63
N TRP A 32 0.38 -10.02 9.11
CA TRP A 32 0.42 -9.38 10.42
C TRP A 32 0.17 -7.91 10.24
N TYR A 33 -0.94 -7.43 10.78
CA TYR A 33 -1.42 -6.09 10.52
C TYR A 33 -1.12 -5.12 11.66
N ASN A 34 -0.70 -3.91 11.29
CA ASN A 34 -0.80 -2.72 12.12
C ASN A 34 -2.10 -1.97 11.77
N TYR A 35 -2.69 -1.31 12.75
CA TYR A 35 -3.89 -0.48 12.58
C TYR A 35 -3.53 0.95 12.92
N LEU A 36 -3.53 1.82 11.91
CA LEU A 36 -3.24 3.23 12.00
C LEU A 36 -4.55 4.00 11.85
N TRP A 37 -4.84 4.90 12.74
CA TRP A 37 -6.13 5.60 12.74
C TRP A 37 -6.01 7.01 13.32
N ASN A 38 -7.02 7.85 13.05
CA ASN A 38 -7.16 9.17 13.61
C ASN A 38 -8.59 9.43 14.10
N ASP A 39 -8.76 10.50 14.86
CA ASP A 39 -10.04 10.87 15.45
C ASP A 39 -11.10 11.34 14.42
N LEU A 40 -10.69 11.58 13.17
CA LEU A 40 -11.61 11.86 12.07
C LEU A 40 -12.36 10.62 11.57
N GLY A 41 -11.94 9.42 12.01
CA GLY A 41 -12.55 8.15 11.62
C GLY A 41 -11.87 7.45 10.45
N TYR A 42 -10.70 7.91 9.99
CA TYR A 42 -9.92 7.19 9.00
C TYR A 42 -9.05 6.12 9.66
N CYS A 43 -9.06 4.92 9.09
CA CYS A 43 -8.25 3.80 9.56
C CYS A 43 -7.57 3.10 8.39
N ALA A 44 -6.27 2.86 8.53
CA ALA A 44 -5.46 2.06 7.61
C ALA A 44 -5.00 0.77 8.30
N GLN A 45 -5.41 -0.36 7.78
CA GLN A 45 -4.88 -1.68 8.13
C GLN A 45 -3.69 -1.95 7.20
N VAL A 46 -2.50 -2.11 7.75
CA VAL A 46 -1.25 -2.25 6.99
C VAL A 46 -0.51 -3.50 7.43
N SER A 47 -0.30 -4.42 6.50
CA SER A 47 0.49 -5.63 6.75
C SER A 47 1.99 -5.37 6.61
N GLN A 48 2.79 -6.40 6.93
CA GLN A 48 4.24 -6.37 6.73
C GLN A 48 4.66 -6.14 5.28
N THR A 49 3.79 -6.38 4.29
CA THR A 49 4.07 -6.15 2.86
C THR A 49 3.37 -4.92 2.29
N GLY A 50 2.73 -4.10 3.14
CA GLY A 50 1.96 -2.92 2.72
C GLY A 50 0.50 -3.22 2.39
N HIS A 51 0.10 -4.49 2.29
CA HIS A 51 -1.28 -4.88 2.01
C HIS A 51 -2.22 -4.54 3.16
N GLY A 52 -3.49 -4.50 2.89
CA GLY A 52 -4.54 -4.28 3.87
C GLY A 52 -5.57 -3.26 3.39
N ARG A 53 -6.62 -3.10 4.15
CA ARG A 53 -7.70 -2.17 3.85
C ARG A 53 -7.42 -0.78 4.38
N SER A 54 -8.00 0.22 3.73
CA SER A 54 -8.26 1.49 4.37
C SER A 54 -9.75 1.79 4.33
N TYR A 55 -10.24 2.38 5.39
CA TYR A 55 -11.64 2.69 5.53
C TYR A 55 -11.85 3.98 6.32
N TYR A 56 -12.98 4.58 6.04
CA TYR A 56 -13.48 5.75 6.71
C TYR A 56 -14.81 5.40 7.39
N ILE A 57 -14.89 5.66 8.67
CA ILE A 57 -16.10 5.41 9.48
C ILE A 57 -16.46 6.69 10.22
N ASN A 58 -17.69 7.12 10.05
CA ASN A 58 -18.28 8.16 10.88
C ASN A 58 -19.75 7.85 11.17
N GLU A 59 -20.43 8.73 11.91
CA GLU A 59 -21.85 8.57 12.28
C GLU A 59 -22.80 8.44 11.07
N LYS A 60 -22.39 8.88 9.89
CA LYS A 60 -23.24 8.95 8.69
C LYS A 60 -22.87 7.96 7.60
N ALA A 61 -21.65 7.49 7.57
CA ALA A 61 -21.17 6.62 6.52
C ALA A 61 -20.03 5.71 7.00
N ASP A 62 -20.06 4.49 6.50
CA ASP A 62 -18.94 3.56 6.51
C ASP A 62 -18.51 3.32 5.07
N MET A 63 -17.23 3.50 4.78
CA MET A 63 -16.71 3.37 3.43
C MET A 63 -15.35 2.66 3.43
N CYS A 64 -15.25 1.61 2.62
CA CYS A 64 -13.97 0.99 2.31
C CYS A 64 -13.27 1.81 1.21
N MET A 65 -12.20 2.48 1.56
CA MET A 65 -11.42 3.32 0.63
C MET A 65 -10.52 2.49 -0.26
N LEU A 66 -9.79 1.57 0.33
CA LEU A 66 -8.86 0.71 -0.37
C LEU A 66 -9.21 -0.77 -0.20
N ASN A 67 -9.01 -1.53 -1.26
CA ASN A 67 -9.32 -2.95 -1.28
C ASN A 67 -8.36 -3.77 -0.39
N ARG A 68 -8.82 -4.92 0.07
CA ARG A 68 -8.18 -5.75 1.08
C ARG A 68 -6.81 -6.28 0.67
N ASP A 69 -6.73 -6.86 -0.52
CA ASP A 69 -5.63 -7.76 -0.88
C ASP A 69 -4.60 -7.12 -1.83
N SER A 70 -4.93 -5.98 -2.43
CA SER A 70 -4.10 -5.27 -3.40
C SER A 70 -4.14 -3.76 -3.20
N ALA A 71 -4.19 -3.33 -1.94
CA ALA A 71 -4.49 -1.93 -1.64
C ALA A 71 -3.37 -0.97 -2.04
N ARG A 72 -2.12 -1.36 -1.79
CA ARG A 72 -0.98 -0.46 -1.87
C ARG A 72 0.25 -1.16 -2.39
N TYR A 73 0.89 -0.55 -3.38
CA TYR A 73 2.18 -0.98 -3.88
C TYR A 73 3.07 0.21 -4.19
N ILE A 74 4.37 0.05 -4.02
CA ILE A 74 5.37 0.91 -4.62
C ILE A 74 6.32 0.02 -5.40
N TYR A 75 6.25 0.12 -6.73
CA TYR A 75 7.20 -0.53 -7.62
C TYR A 75 8.34 0.41 -7.94
N LEU A 76 9.53 -0.14 -7.99
CA LEU A 76 10.74 0.52 -8.47
C LEU A 76 11.22 -0.20 -9.72
N ARG A 77 11.75 0.56 -10.67
CA ARG A 77 12.40 0.03 -11.85
C ARG A 77 13.73 0.73 -12.04
N ASP A 78 14.79 -0.04 -12.19
CA ASP A 78 16.07 0.46 -12.64
C ASP A 78 16.05 0.56 -14.17
N GLU A 79 16.12 1.78 -14.69
CA GLU A 79 16.01 2.06 -16.12
C GLU A 79 17.25 1.59 -16.92
N GLN A 80 18.37 1.32 -16.26
CA GLN A 80 19.57 0.81 -16.89
C GLN A 80 19.53 -0.69 -17.07
N SER A 81 19.10 -1.43 -16.05
CA SER A 81 19.02 -2.90 -16.08
C SER A 81 17.66 -3.43 -16.55
N GLY A 82 16.61 -2.59 -16.47
CA GLY A 82 15.22 -3.00 -16.67
C GLY A 82 14.64 -3.84 -15.52
N CYS A 83 15.41 -4.04 -14.44
CA CYS A 83 14.97 -4.79 -13.27
C CYS A 83 13.88 -3.98 -12.54
N ALA A 84 12.74 -4.62 -12.28
CA ALA A 84 11.64 -4.03 -11.52
C ALA A 84 11.33 -4.88 -10.28
N TRP A 85 10.93 -4.23 -9.18
CA TRP A 85 10.56 -4.92 -7.94
C TRP A 85 9.59 -4.08 -7.12
N ASN A 86 8.92 -4.73 -6.15
CA ASN A 86 8.05 -4.06 -5.18
C ASN A 86 8.80 -3.87 -3.86
N VAL A 87 8.73 -2.67 -3.29
CA VAL A 87 9.33 -2.36 -1.99
C VAL A 87 8.75 -3.24 -0.87
N GLY A 88 7.46 -3.59 -0.94
CA GLY A 88 6.79 -4.48 0.01
C GLY A 88 7.05 -5.98 -0.20
N CYS A 89 7.86 -6.37 -1.19
CA CYS A 89 8.21 -7.77 -1.52
C CYS A 89 7.05 -8.65 -2.01
N GLY A 90 5.89 -8.12 -2.28
CA GLY A 90 4.74 -8.82 -2.86
C GLY A 90 4.12 -8.00 -3.99
N PRO A 91 3.38 -8.59 -4.91
CA PRO A 91 3.11 -10.03 -5.13
C PRO A 91 4.22 -10.76 -5.92
N MET A 92 5.22 -10.07 -6.43
CA MET A 92 6.23 -10.63 -7.34
C MET A 92 7.16 -11.68 -6.67
N ASN A 93 7.03 -11.92 -5.36
CA ASN A 93 7.83 -12.87 -4.58
C ASN A 93 9.35 -12.76 -4.79
N GLU A 94 9.82 -11.55 -5.05
CA GLU A 94 11.20 -11.32 -5.38
C GLU A 94 12.13 -11.52 -4.19
N GLN A 95 13.28 -12.08 -4.47
CA GLN A 95 14.34 -12.15 -3.47
C GLN A 95 14.91 -10.74 -3.26
N VAL A 96 14.82 -10.26 -2.05
CA VAL A 96 15.50 -9.08 -1.56
C VAL A 96 16.66 -9.50 -0.67
N LEU A 97 17.74 -8.71 -0.66
CA LEU A 97 18.92 -9.01 0.15
C LEU A 97 18.65 -8.80 1.63
N GLU A 98 17.99 -7.70 1.95
CA GLU A 98 17.56 -7.36 3.30
C GLU A 98 16.08 -7.01 3.30
N TYR A 99 15.38 -7.40 4.37
CA TYR A 99 14.01 -7.03 4.58
C TYR A 99 13.72 -6.84 6.06
N SER A 100 12.97 -5.80 6.38
CA SER A 100 12.32 -5.66 7.69
C SER A 100 11.05 -4.83 7.56
N CYS A 101 10.06 -5.16 8.39
CA CYS A 101 8.90 -4.32 8.57
C CYS A 101 8.74 -3.99 10.05
N THR A 102 8.71 -2.72 10.38
CA THR A 102 8.49 -2.25 11.74
C THR A 102 7.08 -1.71 11.88
N HIS A 103 6.27 -2.37 12.70
CA HIS A 103 4.98 -1.89 13.15
C HIS A 103 5.15 -1.12 14.47
N SER A 104 4.81 0.16 14.44
CA SER A 104 4.85 1.06 15.60
C SER A 104 3.47 1.68 15.83
N LEU A 105 3.26 2.33 16.97
CA LEU A 105 1.97 2.94 17.30
C LEU A 105 1.48 3.99 16.29
N GLY A 106 2.36 4.73 15.65
CA GLY A 106 2.01 5.81 14.72
C GLY A 106 2.31 5.53 13.26
N CYS A 107 3.02 4.44 12.93
CA CYS A 107 3.38 4.15 11.55
C CYS A 107 3.76 2.69 11.32
N THR A 108 3.71 2.28 10.06
CA THR A 108 4.38 1.08 9.55
C THR A 108 5.52 1.50 8.65
N ARG A 109 6.70 0.90 8.83
CA ARG A 109 7.89 1.15 8.02
C ARG A 109 8.40 -0.16 7.44
N ILE A 110 8.42 -0.24 6.11
CA ILE A 110 8.94 -1.38 5.36
C ILE A 110 10.30 -0.96 4.78
N ARG A 111 11.30 -1.79 4.99
CA ARG A 111 12.64 -1.61 4.46
C ARG A 111 13.04 -2.85 3.67
N SER A 112 13.50 -2.64 2.45
CA SER A 112 13.99 -3.71 1.61
C SER A 112 15.17 -3.24 0.77
N GLU A 113 16.11 -4.13 0.51
CA GLU A 113 17.25 -3.85 -0.37
C GLU A 113 17.25 -4.81 -1.55
N LYS A 114 17.33 -4.26 -2.75
CA LYS A 114 17.51 -5.03 -3.98
C LYS A 114 18.39 -4.27 -4.94
N ASP A 115 19.28 -5.00 -5.61
CA ASP A 115 20.18 -4.50 -6.66
C ASP A 115 20.97 -3.25 -6.22
N GLY A 116 21.43 -3.24 -4.96
CA GLY A 116 22.18 -2.13 -4.36
C GLY A 116 21.33 -0.89 -4.08
N VAL A 117 20.01 -0.98 -4.15
CA VAL A 117 19.10 0.07 -3.76
C VAL A 117 18.38 -0.32 -2.48
N LEU A 118 18.62 0.47 -1.43
CA LEU A 118 17.86 0.39 -0.19
C LEU A 118 16.65 1.30 -0.29
N ALA A 119 15.45 0.71 -0.19
CA ALA A 119 14.19 1.42 -0.15
C ALA A 119 13.60 1.36 1.26
N GLN A 120 13.11 2.47 1.76
CA GLN A 120 12.35 2.57 2.99
C GLN A 120 11.01 3.25 2.71
N TRP A 121 9.94 2.50 2.89
CA TRP A 121 8.57 2.97 2.73
C TRP A 121 7.90 3.09 4.08
N GLN A 122 7.46 4.29 4.43
CA GLN A 122 6.73 4.55 5.66
C GLN A 122 5.29 4.93 5.34
N ILE A 123 4.36 4.31 6.05
CA ILE A 123 2.91 4.54 5.95
C ILE A 123 2.43 5.04 7.30
N PHE A 124 1.68 6.14 7.32
CA PHE A 124 1.08 6.69 8.52
C PHE A 124 -0.24 7.40 8.20
N VAL A 125 -1.07 7.59 9.21
CA VAL A 125 -2.34 8.31 9.13
C VAL A 125 -2.19 9.64 9.86
N PRO A 126 -2.25 10.78 9.15
CA PRO A 126 -2.23 12.11 9.77
C PRO A 126 -3.45 12.34 10.65
N THR A 127 -3.31 13.21 11.65
CA THR A 127 -4.39 13.52 12.61
C THR A 127 -5.50 14.38 12.00
N ASP A 128 -5.20 15.13 10.95
CA ASP A 128 -6.02 16.17 10.33
C ASP A 128 -6.42 15.87 8.87
N LEU A 129 -6.18 14.65 8.40
CA LEU A 129 -6.47 14.23 7.02
C LEU A 129 -7.34 12.97 6.99
N TYR A 130 -8.35 12.95 6.13
CA TYR A 130 -9.12 11.74 5.78
C TYR A 130 -8.35 10.88 4.78
N GLY A 131 -7.20 10.39 5.19
CA GLY A 131 -6.31 9.66 4.33
C GLY A 131 -5.08 9.14 5.03
N GLU A 132 -4.20 8.56 4.24
CA GLU A 132 -2.89 8.07 4.68
C GLU A 132 -1.79 8.71 3.86
N CYS A 133 -0.63 8.88 4.46
CA CYS A 133 0.56 9.39 3.80
C CYS A 133 1.59 8.28 3.64
N TRP A 134 2.25 8.29 2.48
CA TRP A 134 3.35 7.40 2.16
C TRP A 134 4.61 8.23 1.94
N SER A 135 5.67 7.88 2.63
CA SER A 135 6.99 8.46 2.44
C SER A 135 7.93 7.37 1.94
N LEU A 136 8.57 7.61 0.80
CA LEU A 136 9.57 6.72 0.24
C LEU A 136 10.95 7.38 0.31
N ARG A 137 11.90 6.71 0.93
CA ARG A 137 13.32 7.06 0.93
C ARG A 137 14.08 6.01 0.17
N LEU A 138 14.88 6.45 -0.81
CA LEU A 138 15.77 5.60 -1.60
C LEU A 138 17.23 5.95 -1.28
N GLU A 139 18.06 4.94 -1.15
CA GLU A 139 19.49 5.10 -0.93
C GLU A 139 20.24 4.16 -1.87
N ASN A 140 21.11 4.71 -2.71
CA ASN A 140 22.01 3.92 -3.54
C ASN A 140 23.18 3.45 -2.69
N LYS A 141 23.26 2.15 -2.47
CA LYS A 141 24.37 1.49 -1.77
C LYS A 141 25.52 1.10 -2.69
N GLY A 142 25.30 1.18 -3.99
CA GLY A 142 26.31 0.89 -5.01
C GLY A 142 27.27 2.06 -5.28
N ALA A 143 28.34 1.78 -5.99
CA ALA A 143 29.33 2.80 -6.36
C ALA A 143 28.92 3.60 -7.62
N SER A 144 28.00 3.09 -8.44
CA SER A 144 27.57 3.72 -9.68
C SER A 144 26.22 4.43 -9.51
N PRO A 145 26.00 5.58 -10.16
CA PRO A 145 24.69 6.22 -10.19
C PRO A 145 23.64 5.27 -10.78
N LYS A 146 22.41 5.36 -10.26
CA LYS A 146 21.24 4.64 -10.75
C LYS A 146 20.15 5.59 -11.21
N MET A 147 19.44 5.22 -12.25
CA MET A 147 18.25 5.91 -12.71
C MET A 147 17.05 5.04 -12.38
N LEU A 148 16.19 5.51 -11.50
CA LEU A 148 15.05 4.75 -11.00
C LEU A 148 13.75 5.46 -11.37
N SER A 149 12.77 4.68 -11.84
CA SER A 149 11.38 5.09 -11.92
C SER A 149 10.61 4.53 -10.74
N VAL A 150 9.69 5.33 -10.18
CA VAL A 150 8.85 4.99 -9.04
C VAL A 150 7.40 4.94 -9.49
N PHE A 151 6.73 3.82 -9.22
CA PHE A 151 5.33 3.60 -9.60
C PHE A 151 4.52 3.30 -8.33
N PRO A 152 3.95 4.32 -7.68
CA PRO A 152 2.96 4.07 -6.64
C PRO A 152 1.66 3.60 -7.28
N LEU A 153 1.07 2.55 -6.71
CA LEU A 153 -0.20 2.00 -7.16
C LEU A 153 -1.14 1.86 -5.97
N VAL A 154 -2.37 2.25 -6.18
CA VAL A 154 -3.45 2.09 -5.20
C VAL A 154 -4.67 1.45 -5.86
N SER A 155 -5.28 0.50 -5.18
CA SER A 155 -6.56 -0.08 -5.60
C SER A 155 -7.69 0.51 -4.76
N PHE A 156 -8.39 1.48 -5.35
CA PHE A 156 -9.55 2.08 -4.71
C PHE A 156 -10.75 1.13 -4.77
N SER A 157 -11.39 0.89 -3.63
CA SER A 157 -12.67 0.20 -3.53
C SER A 157 -13.83 1.19 -3.61
N LEU A 158 -13.81 2.24 -2.80
CA LEU A 158 -14.85 3.26 -2.68
C LEU A 158 -16.25 2.65 -2.45
N ASP A 159 -16.31 1.64 -1.57
CA ASP A 159 -17.49 0.85 -1.25
C ASP A 159 -17.92 1.01 0.20
N GLY A 160 -19.23 0.97 0.44
CA GLY A 160 -19.74 0.76 1.79
C GLY A 160 -19.39 -0.63 2.32
N PHE A 161 -19.13 -0.73 3.62
CA PHE A 161 -18.80 -2.00 4.30
C PHE A 161 -19.85 -3.10 4.11
N SER A 162 -21.10 -2.69 4.01
CA SER A 162 -22.26 -3.57 3.99
C SER A 162 -22.57 -4.19 2.62
N HIS A 163 -21.88 -3.76 1.56
CA HIS A 163 -22.24 -4.17 0.21
C HIS A 163 -21.03 -4.79 -0.49
N PRO A 164 -20.90 -6.12 -0.46
CA PRO A 164 -19.84 -6.81 -1.19
C PRO A 164 -20.05 -6.69 -2.69
N ARG A 165 -18.98 -6.85 -3.45
CA ARG A 165 -18.76 -7.04 -4.92
C ARG A 165 -19.98 -7.07 -5.87
N TYR A 166 -21.18 -7.36 -5.38
CA TYR A 166 -22.38 -7.52 -6.18
C TYR A 166 -22.79 -6.25 -6.94
N TYR A 167 -22.41 -5.06 -6.42
CA TYR A 167 -22.77 -3.78 -7.04
C TYR A 167 -21.63 -3.15 -7.84
N GLU A 168 -20.45 -3.72 -7.85
CA GLU A 168 -19.30 -3.16 -8.59
C GLU A 168 -19.59 -3.02 -10.09
N MET A 169 -20.26 -4.01 -10.68
CA MET A 169 -20.61 -4.00 -12.09
C MET A 169 -21.65 -2.95 -12.50
N TYR A 170 -22.35 -2.35 -11.54
CA TYR A 170 -23.37 -1.35 -11.82
C TYR A 170 -22.94 0.08 -11.48
N ARG A 171 -21.69 0.27 -11.06
CA ARG A 171 -21.20 1.58 -10.67
C ARG A 171 -20.73 2.35 -11.89
N SER A 172 -21.00 3.66 -11.84
CA SER A 172 -20.28 4.59 -12.66
C SER A 172 -18.94 4.89 -12.00
N ILE A 173 -17.85 4.51 -12.65
CA ILE A 173 -16.48 4.78 -12.20
C ILE A 173 -15.86 5.75 -13.20
N GLU A 174 -15.31 6.82 -12.67
CA GLU A 174 -14.57 7.81 -13.43
C GLU A 174 -13.19 7.94 -12.79
N THR A 175 -12.15 7.89 -13.61
CA THR A 175 -10.77 8.09 -13.16
C THR A 175 -10.12 9.10 -14.07
N ASP A 176 -9.45 10.09 -13.50
CA ASP A 176 -8.76 11.14 -14.26
C ASP A 176 -7.59 11.67 -13.43
N PHE A 177 -6.77 12.50 -14.06
CA PHE A 177 -5.64 13.15 -13.41
C PHE A 177 -5.98 14.61 -13.12
N ASP A 178 -5.72 15.02 -11.89
CA ASP A 178 -5.88 16.39 -11.44
C ASP A 178 -4.51 17.07 -11.46
N GLU A 179 -4.31 17.98 -12.40
CA GLU A 179 -3.03 18.70 -12.59
C GLU A 179 -2.71 19.64 -11.42
N GLU A 180 -3.74 20.20 -10.77
CA GLU A 180 -3.55 21.11 -9.63
C GLU A 180 -3.08 20.34 -8.39
N LEU A 181 -3.63 19.17 -8.14
CA LEU A 181 -3.23 18.28 -7.06
C LEU A 181 -2.01 17.42 -7.38
N GLY A 182 -1.63 17.34 -8.65
CA GLY A 182 -0.55 16.45 -9.09
C GLY A 182 -0.86 14.98 -8.80
N GLY A 183 -2.08 14.54 -9.07
CA GLY A 183 -2.51 13.21 -8.69
C GLY A 183 -3.72 12.68 -9.44
N ILE A 184 -3.96 11.39 -9.26
CA ILE A 184 -5.10 10.68 -9.82
C ILE A 184 -6.27 10.81 -8.85
N TYR A 185 -7.46 11.12 -9.37
CA TYR A 185 -8.68 10.92 -8.63
C TYR A 185 -9.52 9.80 -9.22
N ARG A 186 -10.24 9.09 -8.35
CA ARG A 186 -11.23 8.12 -8.75
C ARG A 186 -12.56 8.46 -8.10
N ARG A 187 -13.61 8.57 -8.92
CA ARG A 187 -14.97 8.84 -8.48
C ARG A 187 -15.83 7.61 -8.70
N SER A 188 -16.60 7.25 -7.69
CA SER A 188 -17.59 6.18 -7.77
C SER A 188 -18.96 6.71 -7.40
N ALA A 189 -19.97 6.41 -8.20
CA ALA A 189 -21.37 6.73 -7.90
C ALA A 189 -22.16 5.44 -7.67
N HIS A 190 -22.95 5.43 -6.58
CA HIS A 190 -23.78 4.27 -6.26
C HIS A 190 -24.94 4.17 -7.27
N PRO A 191 -25.19 3.00 -7.91
CA PRO A 191 -26.15 2.87 -9.00
C PRO A 191 -27.59 3.16 -8.61
N PHE A 192 -27.96 2.86 -7.37
CA PHE A 192 -29.32 3.08 -6.85
C PHE A 192 -29.46 4.30 -5.92
N ALA A 193 -28.36 4.99 -5.68
CA ALA A 193 -28.31 6.18 -4.86
C ALA A 193 -27.28 7.17 -5.45
N PRO A 194 -27.58 7.77 -6.63
CA PRO A 194 -26.62 8.60 -7.37
C PRO A 194 -26.16 9.86 -6.62
N HIS A 195 -26.84 10.23 -5.53
CA HIS A 195 -26.40 11.28 -4.61
C HIS A 195 -25.25 10.81 -3.70
N LYS A 196 -25.02 9.50 -3.57
CA LYS A 196 -23.88 8.93 -2.85
C LYS A 196 -22.70 8.81 -3.84
N ARG A 197 -21.85 9.81 -3.81
CA ARG A 197 -20.62 9.85 -4.60
C ARG A 197 -19.43 9.76 -3.65
N TYR A 198 -18.49 8.91 -4.00
CA TYR A 198 -17.27 8.71 -3.24
C TYR A 198 -16.06 9.03 -4.11
N ASN A 199 -15.10 9.73 -3.55
CA ASN A 199 -13.89 10.12 -4.24
C ASN A 199 -12.68 9.58 -3.49
N GLY A 200 -11.71 9.06 -4.23
CA GLY A 200 -10.40 8.70 -3.72
C GLY A 200 -9.33 9.44 -4.51
N TYR A 201 -8.27 9.84 -3.86
CA TYR A 201 -7.14 10.57 -4.45
C TYR A 201 -5.83 9.86 -4.15
N LEU A 202 -4.95 9.80 -5.15
CA LEU A 202 -3.55 9.45 -4.99
C LEU A 202 -2.73 10.60 -5.59
N ALA A 203 -2.12 11.40 -4.75
CA ALA A 203 -1.33 12.55 -5.16
C ALA A 203 0.13 12.41 -4.72
N SER A 204 1.04 13.07 -5.45
CA SER A 204 2.47 13.09 -5.18
C SER A 204 2.97 14.52 -5.04
N TYR A 205 3.93 14.74 -4.13
CA TYR A 205 4.69 16.01 -4.08
C TYR A 205 5.70 16.12 -5.22
N GLU A 206 6.18 14.98 -5.72
CA GLU A 206 7.09 14.96 -6.86
C GLU A 206 6.30 15.01 -8.16
N PRO A 207 6.85 15.63 -9.21
CA PRO A 207 6.20 15.68 -10.52
C PRO A 207 5.85 14.30 -11.05
N VAL A 208 4.63 14.15 -11.56
CA VAL A 208 4.14 12.92 -12.17
C VAL A 208 4.39 12.99 -13.67
N PHE A 209 5.17 12.06 -14.22
CA PHE A 209 5.51 12.03 -15.66
C PHE A 209 4.45 11.32 -16.49
N ALA A 210 3.79 10.33 -15.90
CA ALA A 210 2.74 9.56 -16.55
C ALA A 210 1.81 8.98 -15.50
N TRP A 211 0.59 8.71 -15.87
CA TRP A 211 -0.39 8.06 -15.03
C TRP A 211 -1.23 7.07 -15.84
N ASP A 212 -1.79 6.08 -15.14
CA ASP A 212 -2.74 5.14 -15.69
C ASP A 212 -3.90 5.00 -14.68
N GLY A 213 -5.09 5.33 -15.12
CA GLY A 213 -6.28 5.31 -14.27
C GLY A 213 -7.15 4.08 -14.44
N ASP A 214 -6.90 3.31 -15.49
CA ASP A 214 -7.67 2.11 -15.79
C ASP A 214 -6.72 0.93 -16.03
N LEU A 215 -6.09 0.49 -14.94
CA LEU A 215 -5.25 -0.72 -14.97
C LEU A 215 -6.04 -2.00 -15.29
N GLY A 216 -7.35 -1.86 -15.58
CA GLY A 216 -8.23 -3.00 -15.75
C GLY A 216 -8.35 -3.82 -14.46
N VAL A 217 -8.81 -5.03 -14.56
CA VAL A 217 -8.68 -6.01 -13.49
C VAL A 217 -7.21 -6.39 -13.46
N VAL A 218 -6.45 -5.84 -12.52
CA VAL A 218 -5.11 -6.34 -12.22
C VAL A 218 -5.34 -7.82 -11.87
N ASP A 219 -4.93 -8.69 -12.76
CA ASP A 219 -5.02 -10.12 -12.53
C ASP A 219 -4.06 -10.43 -11.36
N GLU A 220 -4.63 -10.60 -10.17
CA GLU A 220 -3.90 -10.87 -8.93
C GLU A 220 -3.21 -12.23 -8.95
N ARG A 221 -3.32 -12.97 -10.06
CA ARG A 221 -2.62 -14.23 -10.23
C ARG A 221 -1.14 -13.93 -10.45
N PRO A 222 -0.24 -14.51 -9.64
CA PRO A 222 1.18 -14.43 -9.94
C PRO A 222 1.43 -15.02 -11.33
N VAL A 223 2.07 -14.23 -12.18
CA VAL A 223 2.60 -14.68 -13.48
C VAL A 223 3.81 -15.55 -13.22
#